data_12b30defc5c57ae90f4b2ec0c87ea45a
#
_entry.id   12b30defc5c57ae90f4b2ec0c87ea45a
#
_cell.length_a   1.000
_cell.length_b   1.000
_cell.length_c   1.000
_cell.angle_alpha   90.00
_cell.angle_beta   90.00
_cell.angle_gamma   90.00
#
_symmetry.space_group_name_H-M   'P 1'
#
loop_
_entity.id
_entity.type
_entity.pdbx_description
1 polymer ?
#
loop_
_entity_poly.entity_id
_entity_poly.type
_entity_poly.pdbx_seq_one_letter_code
_entity_poly.pdbx_strand_id
1 'polypeptide(L)'
;MKSKSRITTKKLPLLHPGEYLRSVLEDAGLSANAVALALRVPANRLTEILNGRRAITADTALRLGRYFGTSAQLWVNLQAKYDLEAAEEKLAERIEMEVQPLRRAS
;
A
#
# COMPACT_ATOMS: atom_id res chain seq x y z
N MET A 1 -1.29 9.83 30.10
CA MET A 1 -1.57 9.95 29.63
C MET A 1 -1.57 9.94 28.99
N LYS A 2 -1.59 9.87 28.87
CA LYS A 2 -1.87 9.82 28.25
C LYS A 2 -1.93 9.95 27.31
N SER A 3 -1.91 10.04 27.27
CA SER A 3 -2.15 10.13 26.35
C SER A 3 -1.87 10.30 25.46
N LYS A 4 -1.77 10.21 25.40
CA LYS A 4 -1.53 10.28 24.61
C LYS A 4 -1.41 10.16 23.72
N SER A 5 -1.46 10.13 23.76
CA SER A 5 -1.39 9.96 23.01
C SER A 5 -1.60 9.77 22.19
N ARG A 6 -2.05 9.61 22.53
CA ARG A 6 -2.46 9.46 21.80
C ARG A 6 -2.61 9.95 20.85
N ILE A 7 -2.42 10.50 20.90
CA ILE A 7 -2.36 10.96 20.24
C ILE A 7 -2.52 11.07 19.39
N THR A 8 -2.66 11.13 19.57
CA THR A 8 -2.70 11.25 19.01
C THR A 8 -2.60 10.74 18.22
N THR A 9 -3.05 10.36 19.23
CA THR A 9 -2.74 10.04 18.16
C THR A 9 -3.30 10.47 16.88
N LYS A 10 -2.93 11.24 16.47
CA LYS A 10 -3.33 11.75 15.22
C LYS A 10 -2.99 10.83 14.11
N LYS A 11 -3.96 10.46 13.40
CA LYS A 11 -3.78 9.52 12.34
C LYS A 11 -3.20 10.17 11.13
N LEU A 12 -2.17 9.59 10.58
CA LEU A 12 -1.65 10.03 9.30
C LEU A 12 -2.60 9.62 8.19
N PRO A 13 -2.68 10.41 7.11
CA PRO A 13 -3.50 10.01 5.98
C PRO A 13 -3.06 8.67 5.41
N LEU A 14 -4.01 7.89 4.92
CA LEU A 14 -3.69 6.65 4.24
C LEU A 14 -2.96 6.95 2.96
N LEU A 15 -1.86 6.29 2.76
CA LEU A 15 -1.01 6.52 1.61
C LEU A 15 -1.03 5.31 0.71
N HIS A 16 -1.68 5.43 -0.43
CA HIS A 16 -1.71 4.34 -1.39
C HIS A 16 -0.30 4.13 -1.94
N PRO A 17 0.10 2.86 -2.15
CA PRO A 17 1.45 2.58 -2.69
C PRO A 17 1.75 3.30 -3.99
N GLY A 18 0.71 3.65 -4.76
CA GLY A 18 0.90 4.42 -5.97
C GLY A 18 1.52 5.79 -5.73
N GLU A 19 1.26 6.38 -4.56
CA GLU A 19 1.87 7.67 -4.24
C GLU A 19 3.36 7.53 -3.97
N TYR A 20 3.74 6.44 -3.31
CA TYR A 20 5.15 6.17 -3.11
C TYR A 20 5.83 5.94 -4.46
N LEU A 21 5.18 5.15 -5.32
CA LEU A 21 5.73 4.91 -6.65
C LEU A 21 5.85 6.19 -7.45
N ARG A 22 4.87 7.08 -7.33
CA ARG A 22 4.93 8.37 -8.02
C ARG A 22 6.16 9.16 -7.57
N SER A 23 6.44 9.19 -6.28
CA SER A 23 7.65 9.86 -5.78
C SER A 23 8.91 9.25 -6.36
N VAL A 24 8.95 7.92 -6.46
CA VAL A 24 10.12 7.24 -7.02
C VAL A 24 10.32 7.65 -8.48
N LEU A 25 9.24 7.71 -9.25
CA LEU A 25 9.32 8.12 -10.64
C LEU A 25 9.78 9.57 -10.77
N GLU A 26 9.23 10.43 -9.94
CA GLU A 26 9.59 11.85 -9.99
C GLU A 26 11.04 12.06 -9.64
N ASP A 27 11.51 11.39 -8.59
CA ASP A 27 12.91 11.50 -8.19
C ASP A 27 13.86 10.99 -9.26
N ALA A 28 13.45 9.97 -9.99
CA ALA A 28 14.28 9.38 -11.04
C ALA A 28 14.12 10.08 -12.39
N GLY A 29 13.18 11.03 -12.49
CA GLY A 29 12.92 11.71 -13.76
C GLY A 29 12.32 10.81 -14.81
N LEU A 30 11.51 9.83 -14.39
CA LEU A 30 10.93 8.85 -15.30
C LEU A 30 9.44 9.08 -15.48
N SER A 31 8.98 8.90 -16.72
CA SER A 31 7.55 8.97 -17.01
C SER A 31 6.91 7.62 -16.73
N ALA A 32 5.60 7.64 -16.44
CA ALA A 32 4.86 6.42 -16.23
C ALA A 32 4.94 5.51 -17.45
N ASN A 33 4.88 6.10 -18.62
CA ASN A 33 4.91 5.33 -19.86
C ASN A 33 6.23 4.60 -20.05
N ALA A 34 7.33 5.29 -19.75
CA ALA A 34 8.66 4.68 -19.86
C ALA A 34 8.81 3.54 -18.88
N VAL A 35 8.30 3.70 -17.67
CA VAL A 35 8.41 2.64 -16.67
C VAL A 35 7.53 1.46 -17.06
N ALA A 36 6.32 1.70 -17.55
CA ALA A 36 5.46 0.60 -17.98
C ALA A 36 6.13 -0.22 -19.09
N LEU A 37 6.77 0.46 -20.02
CA LEU A 37 7.51 -0.24 -21.07
C LEU A 37 8.66 -1.07 -20.49
N ALA A 38 9.40 -0.49 -19.54
CA ALA A 38 10.53 -1.19 -18.92
C ALA A 38 10.05 -2.40 -18.14
N LEU A 39 8.90 -2.29 -17.48
CA LEU A 39 8.35 -3.41 -16.71
C LEU A 39 7.64 -4.43 -17.57
N ARG A 40 7.42 -4.11 -18.84
CA ARG A 40 6.69 -4.96 -19.78
C ARG A 40 5.25 -5.19 -19.33
N VAL A 41 4.59 -4.12 -18.89
CA VAL A 41 3.18 -4.16 -18.51
C VAL A 41 2.43 -3.11 -19.32
N PRO A 42 1.11 -3.29 -19.46
CA PRO A 42 0.32 -2.26 -20.14
C PRO A 42 0.42 -0.92 -19.42
N ALA A 43 0.42 0.17 -20.19
CA ALA A 43 0.54 1.49 -19.60
C ALA A 43 -0.56 1.77 -18.58
N ASN A 44 -1.78 1.31 -18.85
CA ASN A 44 -2.88 1.60 -17.93
C ASN A 44 -2.73 0.87 -16.60
N ARG A 45 -2.03 -0.27 -16.57
CA ARG A 45 -1.77 -0.91 -15.27
C ARG A 45 -1.01 0.05 -14.37
N LEU A 46 0.04 0.66 -14.89
CA LEU A 46 0.85 1.55 -14.09
C LEU A 46 0.11 2.84 -13.75
N THR A 47 -0.57 3.40 -14.73
CA THR A 47 -1.32 4.63 -14.52
C THR A 47 -2.39 4.45 -13.43
N GLU A 48 -3.07 3.32 -13.45
CA GLU A 48 -4.09 3.05 -12.44
C GLU A 48 -3.50 2.89 -11.06
N ILE A 49 -2.32 2.27 -10.96
CA ILE A 49 -1.65 2.17 -9.67
C ILE A 49 -1.26 3.56 -9.16
N LEU A 50 -0.69 4.37 -10.02
CA LEU A 50 -0.27 5.73 -9.65
C LEU A 50 -1.44 6.58 -9.18
N ASN A 51 -2.62 6.33 -9.74
CA ASN A 51 -3.82 7.08 -9.38
C ASN A 51 -4.60 6.44 -8.23
N GLY A 52 -4.06 5.40 -7.62
CA GLY A 52 -4.69 4.79 -6.47
C GLY A 52 -5.87 3.89 -6.79
N ARG A 53 -6.03 3.51 -8.06
CA ARG A 53 -7.18 2.73 -8.49
C ARG A 53 -6.91 1.26 -8.65
N ARG A 54 -5.67 0.85 -8.51
CA ARG A 54 -5.28 -0.55 -8.69
C ARG A 54 -4.21 -0.91 -7.68
N ALA A 55 -4.34 -2.08 -7.11
CA ALA A 55 -3.37 -2.59 -6.15
C ALA A 55 -2.10 -3.05 -6.86
N ILE A 56 -0.99 -3.03 -6.12
CA ILE A 56 0.25 -3.63 -6.57
C ILE A 56 0.18 -5.11 -6.22
N THR A 57 0.03 -5.93 -7.26
CA THR A 57 -0.01 -7.38 -7.09
C THR A 57 1.41 -7.93 -6.99
N ALA A 58 1.52 -9.22 -6.67
CA ALA A 58 2.81 -9.87 -6.59
C ALA A 58 3.56 -9.78 -7.93
N ASP A 59 2.83 -9.95 -9.04
CA ASP A 59 3.44 -9.82 -10.36
C ASP A 59 4.07 -8.45 -10.55
N THR A 60 3.32 -7.41 -10.27
CA THR A 60 3.83 -6.04 -10.41
C THR A 60 4.97 -5.77 -9.44
N ALA A 61 4.86 -6.29 -8.21
CA ALA A 61 5.90 -6.12 -7.20
C ALA A 61 7.22 -6.73 -7.65
N LEU A 62 7.17 -7.91 -8.26
CA LEU A 62 8.37 -8.56 -8.77
C LEU A 62 9.02 -7.72 -9.86
N ARG A 63 8.22 -7.17 -10.75
CA ARG A 63 8.73 -6.35 -11.85
C ARG A 63 9.31 -5.04 -11.35
N LEU A 64 8.64 -4.40 -10.41
CA LEU A 64 9.14 -3.16 -9.81
C LEU A 64 10.44 -3.41 -9.06
N GLY A 65 10.49 -4.49 -8.30
CA GLY A 65 11.72 -4.83 -7.55
C GLY A 65 12.89 -5.07 -8.48
N ARG A 66 12.64 -5.79 -9.57
CA ARG A 66 13.70 -6.05 -10.53
C ARG A 66 14.22 -4.78 -11.17
N TYR A 67 13.29 -3.92 -11.60
CA TYR A 67 13.67 -2.72 -12.34
C TYR A 67 14.35 -1.69 -11.44
N PHE A 68 13.80 -1.45 -10.26
CA PHE A 68 14.35 -0.43 -9.37
C PHE A 68 15.44 -0.94 -8.45
N GLY A 69 15.69 -2.24 -8.45
CA GLY A 69 16.73 -2.80 -7.59
C GLY A 69 16.34 -2.92 -6.14
N THR A 70 15.04 -2.95 -5.86
CA THR A 70 14.53 -3.16 -4.50
C THR A 70 14.04 -4.59 -4.39
N SER A 71 13.59 -4.97 -3.21
CA SER A 71 12.93 -6.26 -3.08
C SER A 71 11.48 -6.14 -3.55
N ALA A 72 10.93 -7.24 -4.02
CA ALA A 72 9.49 -7.28 -4.31
C ALA A 72 8.69 -7.14 -3.03
N GLN A 73 9.25 -7.64 -1.92
CA GLN A 73 8.58 -7.59 -0.62
C GLN A 73 8.28 -6.16 -0.18
N LEU A 74 9.16 -5.22 -0.53
CA LEU A 74 8.90 -3.82 -0.22
C LEU A 74 7.54 -3.38 -0.77
N TRP A 75 7.30 -3.68 -2.05
CA TRP A 75 6.08 -3.24 -2.71
C TRP A 75 4.85 -3.97 -2.19
N VAL A 76 5.00 -5.27 -1.91
CA VAL A 76 3.90 -6.05 -1.32
C VAL A 76 3.57 -5.53 0.08
N ASN A 77 4.59 -5.19 0.85
CA ASN A 77 4.36 -4.68 2.20
C ASN A 77 3.66 -3.33 2.20
N LEU A 78 4.01 -2.47 1.26
CA LEU A 78 3.33 -1.18 1.15
C LEU A 78 1.85 -1.36 0.85
N GLN A 79 1.55 -2.29 -0.05
CA GLN A 79 0.16 -2.56 -0.41
C GLN A 79 -0.59 -3.18 0.78
N ALA A 80 0.02 -4.13 1.46
CA ALA A 80 -0.63 -4.79 2.59
C ALA A 80 -0.92 -3.80 3.71
N LYS A 81 0.02 -2.91 3.98
CA LYS A 81 -0.18 -1.89 5.01
C LYS A 81 -1.35 -1.00 4.66
N TYR A 82 -1.40 -0.53 3.42
CA TYR A 82 -2.50 0.30 2.98
C TYR A 82 -3.84 -0.43 3.09
N ASP A 83 -3.88 -1.67 2.62
CA ASP A 83 -5.12 -2.45 2.62
C ASP A 83 -5.63 -2.66 4.04
N LEU A 84 -4.70 -2.98 4.96
CA LEU A 84 -5.09 -3.23 6.34
C LEU A 84 -5.61 -1.95 7.00
N GLU A 85 -4.91 -0.85 6.82
CA GLU A 85 -5.33 0.41 7.44
C GLU A 85 -6.65 0.90 6.87
N ALA A 86 -6.86 0.74 5.58
CA ALA A 86 -8.13 1.13 4.96
C ALA A 86 -9.27 0.27 5.49
N ALA A 87 -9.03 -1.03 5.64
CA ALA A 87 -10.05 -1.92 6.17
C ALA A 87 -10.36 -1.61 7.62
N GLU A 88 -9.33 -1.28 8.40
CA GLU A 88 -9.53 -0.94 9.80
C GLU A 88 -10.41 0.28 9.95
N GLU A 89 -10.20 1.28 9.11
CA GLU A 89 -11.01 2.49 9.19
C GLU A 89 -12.48 2.20 8.95
N LYS A 90 -12.75 1.27 8.05
CA LYS A 90 -14.14 0.96 7.69
C LYS A 90 -14.77 -0.08 8.59
N LEU A 91 -14.02 -1.03 9.08
CA LEU A 91 -14.58 -2.26 9.62
C LEU A 91 -14.22 -2.54 11.07
N ALA A 92 -13.28 -1.81 11.66
CA ALA A 92 -12.78 -2.18 12.98
C ALA A 92 -13.88 -2.25 14.03
N GLU A 93 -14.73 -1.23 14.08
CA GLU A 93 -15.82 -1.21 15.06
C GLU A 93 -16.79 -2.35 14.85
N ARG A 94 -17.13 -2.57 13.61
CA ARG A 94 -18.08 -3.61 13.27
C ARG A 94 -17.54 -4.99 13.62
N ILE A 95 -16.27 -5.22 13.29
CA ILE A 95 -15.65 -6.50 13.58
C ILE A 95 -15.56 -6.71 15.09
N GLU A 96 -15.23 -5.65 15.82
CA GLU A 96 -15.16 -5.73 17.26
C GLU A 96 -16.50 -6.16 17.87
N MET A 97 -17.58 -5.68 17.28
CA MET A 97 -18.91 -6.03 17.74
C MET A 97 -19.36 -7.41 17.30
N GLU A 98 -18.96 -7.82 16.12
CA GLU A 98 -19.46 -9.06 15.53
C GLU A 98 -18.61 -10.28 15.84
N VAL A 99 -17.30 -10.09 16.02
CA VAL A 99 -16.40 -11.22 16.19
C VAL A 99 -15.89 -11.26 17.62
N GLN A 100 -16.28 -12.29 18.33
CA GLN A 100 -15.83 -12.45 19.71
C GLN A 100 -14.53 -13.25 19.72
N PRO A 101 -13.55 -12.81 20.51
CA PRO A 101 -12.33 -13.59 20.61
C PRO A 101 -12.62 -14.98 21.14
N LEU A 102 -11.83 -15.93 20.69
CA LEU A 102 -11.95 -17.29 21.18
C LEU A 102 -11.64 -17.32 22.66
N ARG A 103 -12.54 -17.91 23.45
CA ARG A 103 -12.29 -18.09 24.86
C ARG A 103 -11.40 -19.30 25.05
N ARG A 104 -10.31 -19.08 25.74
CA ARG A 104 -9.41 -20.18 26.02
C ARG A 104 -9.56 -20.61 27.44
N ALA A 105 -9.48 -21.93 27.66
CA ALA A 105 -9.41 -22.43 29.00
C ALA A 105 -8.09 -22.00 29.60
N SER A 106 -8.11 -21.60 30.85
CA SER A 106 -6.91 -21.14 31.55
C SER A 106 -5.97 -22.28 31.88
#